data_da99750c8e0850200f20e3faae5bbd87
#
_entry.id   da99750c8e0850200f20e3faae5bbd87
#
_cell.length_a   1.000
_cell.length_b   1.000
_cell.length_c   1.000
_cell.angle_alpha   90.00
_cell.angle_beta   90.00
_cell.angle_gamma   90.00
#
_symmetry.space_group_name_H-M   'P 1'
#
loop_
_entity.id
_entity.type
_entity.pdbx_description
1 polymer ?
#
loop_
_entity_poly.entity_id
_entity_poly.type
_entity_poly.pdbx_seq_one_letter_code
_entity_poly.pdbx_strand_id
1 'polypeptide(L)'
;MYEMNAIILCGGQGIRLRPLTADIPKPLVPVRGRPIIDFIIEFLRNQNVTDITIAGGYLVEKLVQHFHDDEHVKVIDTGDCDIIDRLKLLLAGDTKETLVLYGDTLSDVNLADLLSAHHNSKCEATVTVWPLKSSFGVFDLDEASRVINYAEKPELDKWINIGYFVLSKSAISALGQFKTFEEFLTSLTSRRQLHAFKHRGMHITINSRAELEEAESELIC
;
A
#
# COMPACT_ATOMS: atom_id res chain seq x y z
N MET A 1 -2.29 -22.39 9.53
CA MET A 1 -1.33 -21.43 8.96
C MET A 1 -1.92 -21.03 7.62
N TYR A 2 -2.26 -19.76 7.42
CA TYR A 2 -2.79 -19.31 6.12
C TYR A 2 -1.60 -19.18 5.17
N GLU A 3 -1.57 -20.00 4.09
CA GLU A 3 -0.65 -19.78 2.98
C GLU A 3 -1.17 -18.59 2.17
N MET A 4 -0.70 -17.39 2.51
CA MET A 4 -1.03 -16.17 1.80
C MET A 4 0.21 -15.71 1.02
N ASN A 5 0.02 -15.39 -0.25
CA ASN A 5 1.01 -14.70 -1.05
C ASN A 5 0.85 -13.18 -0.90
N ALA A 6 1.94 -12.45 -1.05
CA ALA A 6 1.94 -11.00 -1.05
C ALA A 6 2.55 -10.45 -2.34
N ILE A 7 1.93 -9.40 -2.88
CA ILE A 7 2.46 -8.61 -3.99
C ILE A 7 2.76 -7.22 -3.47
N ILE A 8 4.01 -6.77 -3.64
CA ILE A 8 4.44 -5.42 -3.29
C ILE A 8 4.60 -4.60 -4.58
N LEU A 9 3.83 -3.53 -4.71
CA LEU A 9 3.81 -2.67 -5.90
C LEU A 9 4.96 -1.66 -5.86
N CYS A 10 5.99 -1.88 -6.66
CA CYS A 10 7.26 -1.16 -6.65
C CYS A 10 7.64 -0.55 -8.03
N GLY A 11 6.70 -0.32 -8.93
CA GLY A 11 7.01 0.06 -10.30
C GLY A 11 7.11 1.56 -10.59
N GLY A 12 6.81 2.43 -9.62
CA GLY A 12 6.76 3.88 -9.83
C GLY A 12 8.14 4.54 -9.85
N GLN A 13 8.27 5.64 -10.61
CA GLN A 13 9.53 6.41 -10.77
C GLN A 13 9.94 7.24 -9.56
N GLY A 14 9.04 7.46 -8.59
CA GLY A 14 9.34 8.24 -7.39
C GLY A 14 9.75 9.69 -7.64
N ILE A 15 9.21 10.37 -8.65
CA ILE A 15 9.65 11.69 -9.16
C ILE A 15 9.73 12.75 -8.05
N ARG A 16 8.84 12.70 -7.06
CA ARG A 16 8.81 13.66 -5.93
C ARG A 16 9.99 13.51 -4.96
N LEU A 17 10.70 12.39 -5.00
CA LEU A 17 11.89 12.13 -4.20
C LEU A 17 13.21 12.44 -4.93
N ARG A 18 13.17 12.92 -6.18
CA ARG A 18 14.39 13.31 -6.90
C ARG A 18 15.16 14.40 -6.12
N PRO A 19 16.52 14.37 -6.11
CA PRO A 19 17.39 13.51 -6.94
C PRO A 19 17.60 12.08 -6.42
N LEU A 20 17.15 11.70 -5.21
CA LEU A 20 17.41 10.38 -4.61
C LEU A 20 16.98 9.22 -5.52
N THR A 21 15.87 9.40 -6.23
CA THR A 21 15.30 8.38 -7.13
C THR A 21 15.75 8.53 -8.59
N ALA A 22 16.81 9.31 -8.86
CA ALA A 22 17.39 9.37 -10.21
C ALA A 22 18.09 8.05 -10.57
N ASP A 23 18.83 7.50 -9.60
CA ASP A 23 19.69 6.34 -9.79
C ASP A 23 19.27 5.10 -8.99
N ILE A 24 18.29 5.21 -8.10
CA ILE A 24 17.74 4.08 -7.34
C ILE A 24 16.21 4.09 -7.40
N PRO A 25 15.55 2.91 -7.49
CA PRO A 25 14.10 2.86 -7.42
C PRO A 25 13.63 3.24 -6.01
N LYS A 26 12.45 3.86 -5.90
CA LYS A 26 11.89 4.36 -4.64
C LYS A 26 11.94 3.35 -3.48
N PRO A 27 11.62 2.06 -3.67
CA PRO A 27 11.69 1.07 -2.59
C PRO A 27 13.09 0.87 -2.01
N LEU A 28 14.15 1.19 -2.76
CA LEU A 28 15.54 1.12 -2.29
C LEU A 28 16.05 2.42 -1.67
N VAL A 29 15.23 3.47 -1.59
CA VAL A 29 15.60 4.69 -0.87
C VAL A 29 15.82 4.33 0.61
N PRO A 30 16.98 4.70 1.19
CA PRO A 30 17.27 4.36 2.57
C PRO A 30 16.52 5.27 3.55
N VAL A 31 15.93 4.67 4.57
CA VAL A 31 15.45 5.31 5.79
C VAL A 31 16.39 4.88 6.89
N ARG A 32 17.11 5.82 7.52
CA ARG A 32 18.16 5.51 8.52
C ARG A 32 19.19 4.46 8.04
N GLY A 33 19.56 4.53 6.76
CA GLY A 33 20.55 3.64 6.16
C GLY A 33 20.04 2.26 5.74
N ARG A 34 18.73 1.98 5.89
CA ARG A 34 18.10 0.73 5.48
C ARG A 34 17.02 1.00 4.41
N PRO A 35 16.99 0.28 3.27
CA PRO A 35 15.98 0.41 2.24
C PRO A 35 14.55 0.28 2.76
N ILE A 36 13.62 1.09 2.24
CA ILE A 36 12.18 1.02 2.58
C ILE A 36 11.65 -0.40 2.43
N ILE A 37 12.00 -1.06 1.32
CA ILE A 37 11.50 -2.39 1.01
C ILE A 37 11.90 -3.44 2.05
N ASP A 38 13.06 -3.30 2.68
CA ASP A 38 13.54 -4.25 3.68
C ASP A 38 12.70 -4.22 4.96
N PHE A 39 12.16 -3.06 5.33
CA PHE A 39 11.19 -2.95 6.42
C PHE A 39 9.88 -3.66 6.07
N ILE A 40 9.40 -3.54 4.83
CA ILE A 40 8.17 -4.19 4.37
C ILE A 40 8.34 -5.72 4.33
N ILE A 41 9.48 -6.20 3.83
CA ILE A 41 9.79 -7.65 3.81
C ILE A 41 9.88 -8.21 5.22
N GLU A 42 10.58 -7.53 6.12
CA GLU A 42 10.67 -7.95 7.53
C GLU A 42 9.29 -7.97 8.20
N PHE A 43 8.48 -6.93 7.99
CA PHE A 43 7.10 -6.86 8.48
C PHE A 43 6.29 -8.08 8.01
N LEU A 44 6.34 -8.43 6.73
CA LEU A 44 5.63 -9.58 6.17
C LEU A 44 6.11 -10.90 6.78
N ARG A 45 7.43 -11.09 6.89
CA ARG A 45 8.04 -12.30 7.49
C ARG A 45 7.68 -12.47 8.96
N ASN A 46 7.68 -11.39 9.72
CA ASN A 46 7.28 -11.40 11.14
C ASN A 46 5.80 -11.80 11.32
N GLN A 47 4.99 -11.69 10.28
CA GLN A 47 3.61 -12.12 10.25
C GLN A 47 3.38 -13.42 9.45
N ASN A 48 4.47 -14.19 9.22
CA ASN A 48 4.47 -15.51 8.56
C ASN A 48 4.03 -15.47 7.08
N VAL A 49 4.18 -14.33 6.39
CA VAL A 49 4.01 -14.22 4.93
C VAL A 49 5.40 -14.38 4.31
N THR A 50 5.62 -15.49 3.61
CA THR A 50 6.93 -15.86 3.04
C THR A 50 6.93 -15.99 1.52
N ASP A 51 5.77 -16.11 0.87
CA ASP A 51 5.63 -16.08 -0.59
C ASP A 51 5.43 -14.63 -1.03
N ILE A 52 6.52 -13.95 -1.38
CA ILE A 52 6.52 -12.50 -1.64
C ILE A 52 6.97 -12.24 -3.08
N THR A 53 6.13 -11.50 -3.81
CA THR A 53 6.45 -11.03 -5.16
C THR A 53 6.54 -9.51 -5.18
N ILE A 54 7.66 -8.96 -5.65
CA ILE A 54 7.86 -7.54 -5.88
C ILE A 54 7.55 -7.24 -7.35
N ALA A 55 6.51 -6.44 -7.58
CA ALA A 55 6.12 -5.94 -8.90
C ALA A 55 6.98 -4.71 -9.24
N GLY A 56 8.14 -4.94 -9.84
CA GLY A 56 9.09 -3.91 -10.24
C GLY A 56 8.69 -3.22 -11.56
N GLY A 57 9.39 -2.17 -11.90
CA GLY A 57 9.27 -1.41 -13.14
C GLY A 57 10.48 -0.50 -13.29
N TYR A 58 10.37 0.77 -12.89
CA TYR A 58 11.50 1.70 -12.95
C TYR A 58 12.72 1.18 -12.18
N LEU A 59 13.87 1.06 -12.86
CA LEU A 59 15.15 0.54 -12.34
C LEU A 59 15.00 -0.83 -11.62
N VAL A 60 14.18 -1.70 -12.18
CA VAL A 60 13.87 -3.03 -11.61
C VAL A 60 15.10 -3.90 -11.44
N GLU A 61 16.12 -3.75 -12.30
CA GLU A 61 17.39 -4.47 -12.20
C GLU A 61 18.10 -4.28 -10.86
N LYS A 62 17.91 -3.13 -10.21
CA LYS A 62 18.45 -2.85 -8.86
C LYS A 62 17.69 -3.61 -7.77
N LEU A 63 16.38 -3.79 -7.92
CA LEU A 63 15.60 -4.64 -7.03
C LEU A 63 15.98 -6.12 -7.22
N VAL A 64 16.15 -6.57 -8.47
CA VAL A 64 16.63 -7.93 -8.77
C VAL A 64 18.00 -8.17 -8.13
N GLN A 65 18.93 -7.22 -8.27
CA GLN A 65 20.24 -7.31 -7.64
C GLN A 65 20.18 -7.33 -6.11
N HIS A 66 19.29 -6.52 -5.51
CA HIS A 66 19.13 -6.42 -4.05
C HIS A 66 18.64 -7.73 -3.43
N PHE A 67 17.73 -8.44 -4.12
CA PHE A 67 17.12 -9.68 -3.64
C PHE A 67 17.68 -10.96 -4.30
N HIS A 68 18.83 -10.89 -4.98
CA HIS A 68 19.36 -12.03 -5.76
C HIS A 68 19.63 -13.30 -4.93
N ASP A 69 19.96 -13.15 -3.64
CA ASP A 69 20.23 -14.26 -2.72
C ASP A 69 19.00 -14.64 -1.86
N ASP A 70 17.86 -14.02 -2.08
CA ASP A 70 16.66 -14.24 -1.27
C ASP A 70 15.70 -15.20 -1.97
N GLU A 71 15.72 -16.47 -1.61
CA GLU A 71 14.90 -17.54 -2.22
C GLU A 71 13.38 -17.35 -2.01
N HIS A 72 12.97 -16.52 -1.05
CA HIS A 72 11.58 -16.28 -0.69
C HIS A 72 10.99 -15.00 -1.30
N VAL A 73 11.80 -14.22 -2.02
CA VAL A 73 11.38 -12.98 -2.67
C VAL A 73 11.60 -13.09 -4.17
N LYS A 74 10.52 -12.98 -4.93
CA LYS A 74 10.58 -12.88 -6.40
C LYS A 74 10.46 -11.44 -6.83
N VAL A 75 11.38 -10.97 -7.66
CA VAL A 75 11.24 -9.67 -8.33
C VAL A 75 10.82 -9.92 -9.77
N ILE A 76 9.70 -9.36 -10.17
CA ILE A 76 9.16 -9.48 -11.53
C ILE A 76 9.13 -8.11 -12.17
N ASP A 77 9.76 -7.97 -13.33
CA ASP A 77 9.62 -6.76 -14.15
C ASP A 77 8.23 -6.73 -14.78
N THR A 78 7.44 -5.76 -14.38
CA THR A 78 6.10 -5.52 -14.91
C THR A 78 6.07 -4.36 -15.91
N GLY A 79 7.22 -3.76 -16.20
CA GLY A 79 7.36 -2.63 -17.11
C GLY A 79 6.79 -1.31 -16.54
N ASP A 80 6.65 -0.32 -17.42
CA ASP A 80 6.03 0.96 -17.10
C ASP A 80 4.52 0.87 -17.42
N CYS A 81 3.77 0.41 -16.45
CA CYS A 81 2.33 0.24 -16.55
C CYS A 81 1.61 0.58 -15.24
N ASP A 82 0.30 0.73 -15.30
CA ASP A 82 -0.55 1.03 -14.15
C ASP A 82 -0.68 -0.14 -13.17
N ILE A 83 -1.13 0.13 -11.95
CA ILE A 83 -1.36 -0.85 -10.89
C ILE A 83 -2.23 -2.01 -11.39
N ILE A 84 -3.32 -1.69 -12.10
CA ILE A 84 -4.26 -2.70 -12.59
C ILE A 84 -3.59 -3.70 -13.56
N ASP A 85 -2.72 -3.22 -14.44
CA ASP A 85 -2.05 -4.06 -15.42
C ASP A 85 -0.94 -4.91 -14.79
N ARG A 86 -0.25 -4.38 -13.77
CA ARG A 86 0.67 -5.17 -12.92
C ARG A 86 -0.06 -6.32 -12.24
N LEU A 87 -1.21 -6.04 -11.63
CA LEU A 87 -2.01 -7.08 -10.96
C LEU A 87 -2.56 -8.11 -11.95
N LYS A 88 -3.03 -7.70 -13.13
CA LYS A 88 -3.44 -8.64 -14.18
C LYS A 88 -2.30 -9.56 -14.61
N LEU A 89 -1.10 -8.99 -14.80
CA LEU A 89 0.08 -9.76 -15.21
C LEU A 89 0.47 -10.80 -14.16
N LEU A 90 0.51 -10.41 -12.90
CA LEU A 90 1.01 -11.24 -11.80
C LEU A 90 -0.02 -12.26 -11.31
N LEU A 91 -1.30 -11.93 -11.40
CA LEU A 91 -2.41 -12.75 -10.88
C LEU A 91 -3.15 -13.51 -11.98
N ALA A 92 -2.63 -13.52 -13.21
CA ALA A 92 -3.23 -14.27 -14.32
C ALA A 92 -3.28 -15.77 -13.99
N GLY A 93 -4.51 -16.30 -13.83
CA GLY A 93 -4.73 -17.71 -13.49
C GLY A 93 -4.51 -18.06 -12.00
N ASP A 94 -4.17 -17.10 -11.15
CA ASP A 94 -4.06 -17.33 -9.71
C ASP A 94 -5.46 -17.57 -9.12
N THR A 95 -5.51 -18.50 -8.19
CA THR A 95 -6.75 -18.90 -7.50
C THR A 95 -6.67 -18.69 -5.99
N LYS A 96 -5.56 -18.15 -5.49
CA LYS A 96 -5.33 -17.88 -4.08
C LYS A 96 -5.76 -16.44 -3.72
N GLU A 97 -6.21 -16.27 -2.50
CA GLU A 97 -6.37 -14.95 -1.90
C GLU A 97 -5.00 -14.28 -1.78
N THR A 98 -4.92 -13.01 -2.15
CA THR A 98 -3.64 -12.30 -2.27
C THR A 98 -3.65 -11.00 -1.48
N LEU A 99 -2.59 -10.78 -0.70
CA LEU A 99 -2.29 -9.50 -0.09
C LEU A 99 -1.55 -8.61 -1.09
N VAL A 100 -2.04 -7.40 -1.30
CA VAL A 100 -1.38 -6.40 -2.16
C VAL A 100 -0.96 -5.21 -1.31
N LEU A 101 0.32 -4.82 -1.41
CA LEU A 101 0.88 -3.71 -0.65
C LEU A 101 1.51 -2.66 -1.56
N TYR A 102 1.48 -1.40 -1.13
CA TYR A 102 2.32 -0.36 -1.74
C TYR A 102 3.74 -0.46 -1.21
N GLY A 103 4.73 -0.35 -2.10
CA GLY A 103 6.16 -0.46 -1.81
C GLY A 103 6.79 0.80 -1.20
N ASP A 104 5.99 1.73 -0.72
CA ASP A 104 6.40 3.02 -0.16
C ASP A 104 5.71 3.35 1.17
N THR A 105 4.95 2.39 1.70
CA THR A 105 4.16 2.57 2.91
C THR A 105 4.56 1.57 3.99
N LEU A 106 4.93 2.09 5.14
CA LEU A 106 5.23 1.31 6.35
C LEU A 106 4.06 1.41 7.32
N SER A 107 3.67 0.28 7.90
CA SER A 107 2.58 0.21 8.87
C SER A 107 2.75 -1.00 9.79
N ASP A 108 2.15 -0.92 10.97
CA ASP A 108 2.08 -2.01 11.95
C ASP A 108 0.72 -2.76 11.91
N VAL A 109 0.08 -2.80 10.75
CA VAL A 109 -1.18 -3.54 10.54
C VAL A 109 -1.03 -5.00 10.97
N ASN A 110 -1.92 -5.47 11.85
CA ASN A 110 -2.00 -6.89 12.15
C ASN A 110 -2.68 -7.63 10.98
N LEU A 111 -1.90 -8.43 10.25
CA LEU A 111 -2.42 -9.14 9.06
C LEU A 111 -3.43 -10.24 9.43
N ALA A 112 -3.32 -10.86 10.60
CA ALA A 112 -4.29 -11.85 11.05
C ALA A 112 -5.66 -11.21 11.30
N ASP A 113 -5.68 -10.01 11.90
CA ASP A 113 -6.92 -9.25 12.11
C ASP A 113 -7.49 -8.74 10.79
N LEU A 114 -6.65 -8.26 9.88
CA LEU A 114 -7.06 -7.84 8.53
C LEU A 114 -7.72 -8.98 7.76
N LEU A 115 -7.12 -10.17 7.76
CA LEU A 115 -7.65 -11.37 7.12
C LEU A 115 -8.96 -11.84 7.77
N SER A 116 -9.00 -11.84 9.10
CA SER A 116 -10.22 -12.17 9.83
C SER A 116 -11.36 -11.21 9.48
N ALA A 117 -11.09 -9.92 9.40
CA ALA A 117 -12.07 -8.92 8.97
C ALA A 117 -12.51 -9.13 7.52
N HIS A 118 -11.57 -9.46 6.61
CA HIS A 118 -11.89 -9.79 5.22
C HIS A 118 -12.86 -10.97 5.13
N HIS A 119 -12.53 -12.10 5.75
CA HIS A 119 -13.35 -13.30 5.72
C HIS A 119 -14.73 -13.08 6.36
N ASN A 120 -14.80 -12.34 7.47
CA ASN A 120 -16.07 -12.03 8.15
C ASN A 120 -16.94 -11.10 7.33
N SER A 121 -16.36 -10.18 6.55
CA SER A 121 -17.10 -9.23 5.71
C SER A 121 -17.84 -9.91 4.54
N LYS A 122 -17.35 -11.06 4.07
CA LYS A 122 -17.78 -11.76 2.86
C LYS A 122 -17.72 -10.90 1.59
N CYS A 123 -16.95 -9.81 1.62
CA CYS A 123 -16.70 -8.95 0.46
C CYS A 123 -15.61 -9.54 -0.44
N GLU A 124 -15.60 -9.12 -1.70
CA GLU A 124 -14.61 -9.58 -2.68
C GLU A 124 -13.22 -8.97 -2.40
N ALA A 125 -13.15 -7.80 -1.80
CA ALA A 125 -11.89 -7.17 -1.40
C ALA A 125 -12.02 -6.44 -0.06
N THR A 126 -10.88 -6.28 0.62
CA THR A 126 -10.75 -5.43 1.80
C THR A 126 -9.60 -4.46 1.60
N VAL A 127 -9.82 -3.19 1.90
CA VAL A 127 -8.80 -2.14 1.92
C VAL A 127 -8.53 -1.71 3.35
N THR A 128 -7.27 -1.58 3.72
CA THR A 128 -6.92 -0.97 5.00
C THR A 128 -6.99 0.54 4.88
N VAL A 129 -7.68 1.15 5.82
CA VAL A 129 -7.91 2.61 5.85
C VAL A 129 -7.41 3.20 7.15
N TRP A 130 -6.90 4.44 7.07
CA TRP A 130 -6.35 5.19 8.18
C TRP A 130 -7.06 6.55 8.31
N PRO A 131 -7.22 7.11 9.53
CA PRO A 131 -7.91 8.39 9.70
C PRO A 131 -7.22 9.51 8.93
N LEU A 132 -7.98 10.27 8.15
CA LEU A 132 -7.45 11.46 7.49
C LEU A 132 -7.18 12.55 8.53
N LYS A 133 -5.93 12.96 8.67
CA LYS A 133 -5.53 14.14 9.47
C LYS A 133 -5.31 15.32 8.55
N SER A 134 -5.85 16.47 8.92
CA SER A 134 -5.57 17.73 8.24
C SER A 134 -4.14 18.20 8.58
N SER A 135 -3.42 18.72 7.57
CA SER A 135 -2.15 19.41 7.81
C SER A 135 -2.33 20.88 8.20
N PHE A 136 -3.59 21.36 8.22
CA PHE A 136 -3.97 22.75 8.46
C PHE A 136 -5.03 22.85 9.56
N GLY A 137 -5.18 24.05 10.13
CA GLY A 137 -6.33 24.40 10.93
C GLY A 137 -7.62 24.33 10.10
N VAL A 138 -8.69 23.78 10.68
CA VAL A 138 -10.00 23.62 10.04
C VAL A 138 -11.02 24.47 10.76
N PHE A 139 -11.88 25.13 9.99
CA PHE A 139 -12.94 25.99 10.47
C PHE A 139 -14.31 25.45 10.05
N ASP A 140 -15.28 25.44 10.98
CA ASP A 140 -16.67 25.26 10.64
C ASP A 140 -17.34 26.64 10.52
N LEU A 141 -18.18 26.79 9.49
CA LEU A 141 -18.85 28.04 9.19
C LEU A 141 -20.37 27.88 9.29
N ASP A 142 -21.05 28.94 9.76
CA ASP A 142 -22.52 29.03 9.63
C ASP A 142 -22.94 29.50 8.22
N GLU A 143 -24.27 29.53 7.97
CA GLU A 143 -24.82 29.97 6.67
C GLU A 143 -24.47 31.42 6.32
N ALA A 144 -24.12 32.25 7.30
CA ALA A 144 -23.70 33.64 7.13
C ALA A 144 -22.17 33.78 7.04
N SER A 145 -21.43 32.67 6.86
CA SER A 145 -19.95 32.61 6.76
C SER A 145 -19.23 33.07 8.03
N ARG A 146 -19.88 33.02 9.21
CA ARG A 146 -19.21 33.27 10.48
C ARG A 146 -18.58 31.98 10.99
N VAL A 147 -17.38 32.09 11.54
CA VAL A 147 -16.68 30.97 12.16
C VAL A 147 -17.41 30.55 13.44
N ILE A 148 -17.81 29.28 13.52
CA ILE A 148 -18.49 28.69 14.68
C ILE A 148 -17.63 27.69 15.44
N ASN A 149 -16.56 27.15 14.79
CA ASN A 149 -15.60 26.25 15.40
C ASN A 149 -14.23 26.37 14.75
N TYR A 150 -13.16 26.04 15.47
CA TYR A 150 -11.78 25.94 14.99
C TYR A 150 -11.08 24.76 15.64
N ALA A 151 -10.36 23.98 14.82
CA ALA A 151 -9.51 22.90 15.29
C ALA A 151 -8.18 22.91 14.54
N GLU A 152 -7.05 22.89 15.25
CA GLU A 152 -5.70 22.83 14.66
C GLU A 152 -5.36 21.39 14.32
N LYS A 153 -5.05 21.13 13.04
CA LYS A 153 -4.64 19.82 12.49
C LYS A 153 -5.52 18.65 12.98
N PRO A 154 -6.85 18.75 12.91
CA PRO A 154 -7.72 17.73 13.44
C PRO A 154 -7.71 16.43 12.61
N GLU A 155 -8.07 15.34 13.25
CA GLU A 155 -8.57 14.15 12.55
C GLU A 155 -9.95 14.47 11.96
N LEU A 156 -10.11 14.26 10.66
CA LEU A 156 -11.36 14.50 9.95
C LEU A 156 -12.22 13.23 9.95
N ASP A 157 -13.55 13.39 9.78
CA ASP A 157 -14.45 12.25 9.62
C ASP A 157 -14.35 11.64 8.21
N LYS A 158 -13.13 11.30 7.82
CA LYS A 158 -12.78 10.66 6.57
C LYS A 158 -11.64 9.68 6.76
N TRP A 159 -11.55 8.70 5.86
CA TRP A 159 -10.55 7.66 5.88
C TRP A 159 -9.78 7.65 4.56
N ILE A 160 -8.47 7.46 4.63
CA ILE A 160 -7.61 7.31 3.45
C ILE A 160 -7.19 5.86 3.28
N ASN A 161 -6.99 5.47 2.03
CA ASN A 161 -6.36 4.21 1.67
C ASN A 161 -4.87 4.27 1.98
N ILE A 162 -4.35 3.29 2.70
CA ILE A 162 -2.93 3.19 3.06
C ILE A 162 -2.19 2.08 2.32
N GLY A 163 -2.78 1.54 1.25
CA GLY A 163 -2.07 0.65 0.33
C GLY A 163 -1.94 -0.80 0.79
N TYR A 164 -2.77 -1.28 1.71
CA TYR A 164 -2.85 -2.68 2.09
C TYR A 164 -4.22 -3.23 1.69
N PHE A 165 -4.23 -4.19 0.76
CA PHE A 165 -5.45 -4.81 0.24
C PHE A 165 -5.42 -6.31 0.38
N VAL A 166 -6.56 -6.92 0.70
CA VAL A 166 -6.79 -8.35 0.53
C VAL A 166 -7.75 -8.51 -0.65
N LEU A 167 -7.34 -9.26 -1.65
CA LEU A 167 -8.14 -9.58 -2.83
C LEU A 167 -8.53 -11.04 -2.81
N SER A 168 -9.83 -11.33 -2.80
CA SER A 168 -10.34 -12.68 -2.95
C SER A 168 -10.13 -13.20 -4.38
N LYS A 169 -10.29 -14.51 -4.55
CA LYS A 169 -10.27 -15.15 -5.88
C LYS A 169 -11.26 -14.50 -6.86
N SER A 170 -12.46 -14.12 -6.42
CA SER A 170 -13.46 -13.47 -7.28
C SER A 170 -13.01 -12.08 -7.71
N ALA A 171 -12.44 -11.29 -6.80
CA ALA A 171 -11.85 -9.98 -7.12
C ALA A 171 -10.74 -10.12 -8.16
N ILE A 172 -9.81 -11.06 -7.96
CA ILE A 172 -8.70 -11.33 -8.88
C ILE A 172 -9.23 -11.72 -10.28
N SER A 173 -10.20 -12.63 -10.35
CA SER A 173 -10.80 -13.05 -11.62
C SER A 173 -11.48 -11.91 -12.38
N ALA A 174 -11.94 -10.88 -11.68
CA ALA A 174 -12.60 -9.72 -12.28
C ALA A 174 -11.63 -8.64 -12.79
N LEU A 175 -10.34 -8.65 -12.40
CA LEU A 175 -9.37 -7.59 -12.75
C LEU A 175 -9.31 -7.30 -14.25
N GLY A 176 -9.42 -8.33 -15.09
CA GLY A 176 -9.38 -8.19 -16.56
C GLY A 176 -10.50 -7.33 -17.15
N GLN A 177 -11.55 -7.03 -16.42
CA GLN A 177 -12.71 -6.25 -16.88
C GLN A 177 -12.49 -4.73 -16.76
N PHE A 178 -11.45 -4.28 -16.06
CA PHE A 178 -11.22 -2.87 -15.72
C PHE A 178 -9.97 -2.34 -16.40
N LYS A 179 -9.97 -1.04 -16.74
CA LYS A 179 -8.84 -0.36 -17.36
C LYS A 179 -7.91 0.27 -16.30
N THR A 180 -8.47 0.73 -15.19
CA THR A 180 -7.71 1.34 -14.09
C THR A 180 -8.05 0.71 -12.74
N PHE A 181 -7.16 0.88 -11.77
CA PHE A 181 -7.41 0.38 -10.42
C PHE A 181 -8.55 1.15 -9.72
N GLU A 182 -8.74 2.42 -10.07
CA GLU A 182 -9.85 3.25 -9.58
C GLU A 182 -11.19 2.74 -10.10
N GLU A 183 -11.29 2.34 -11.38
CA GLU A 183 -12.49 1.71 -11.94
C GLU A 183 -12.84 0.41 -11.21
N PHE A 184 -11.83 -0.41 -10.91
CA PHE A 184 -12.00 -1.64 -10.14
C PHE A 184 -12.54 -1.37 -8.73
N LEU A 185 -11.92 -0.45 -7.98
CA LEU A 185 -12.38 -0.07 -6.64
C LEU A 185 -13.78 0.55 -6.66
N THR A 186 -14.07 1.40 -7.66
CA THR A 186 -15.40 2.01 -7.87
C THR A 186 -16.47 0.94 -8.12
N SER A 187 -16.16 -0.06 -8.94
CA SER A 187 -17.05 -1.19 -9.20
C SER A 187 -17.32 -2.00 -7.94
N LEU A 188 -16.27 -2.34 -7.17
CA LEU A 188 -16.44 -3.04 -5.89
C LEU A 188 -17.30 -2.23 -4.91
N THR A 189 -17.07 -0.92 -4.84
CA THR A 189 -17.84 -0.03 -3.95
C THR A 189 -19.32 0.04 -4.35
N SER A 190 -19.63 0.19 -5.65
CA SER A 190 -21.01 0.25 -6.15
C SER A 190 -21.78 -1.03 -5.90
N ARG A 191 -21.11 -2.18 -5.95
CA ARG A 191 -21.66 -3.52 -5.64
C ARG A 191 -21.63 -3.85 -4.14
N ARG A 192 -21.11 -2.96 -3.29
CA ARG A 192 -20.88 -3.19 -1.85
C ARG A 192 -20.00 -4.41 -1.56
N GLN A 193 -18.99 -4.63 -2.41
CA GLN A 193 -18.04 -5.73 -2.34
C GLN A 193 -16.64 -5.28 -1.90
N LEU A 194 -16.50 -4.06 -1.40
CA LEU A 194 -15.29 -3.53 -0.80
C LEU A 194 -15.52 -3.27 0.69
N HIS A 195 -14.78 -4.00 1.54
CA HIS A 195 -14.77 -3.78 2.99
C HIS A 195 -13.62 -2.85 3.39
N ALA A 196 -13.81 -2.07 4.45
CA ALA A 196 -12.76 -1.21 5.01
C ALA A 196 -12.28 -1.77 6.36
N PHE A 197 -11.02 -2.17 6.44
CA PHE A 197 -10.35 -2.47 7.71
C PHE A 197 -9.77 -1.19 8.30
N LYS A 198 -10.30 -0.75 9.42
CA LYS A 198 -9.90 0.49 10.09
C LYS A 198 -8.64 0.26 10.91
N HIS A 199 -7.53 0.85 10.50
CA HIS A 199 -6.27 0.85 11.21
C HIS A 199 -6.04 2.21 11.87
N ARG A 200 -5.49 2.23 13.09
CA ARG A 200 -5.18 3.46 13.85
C ARG A 200 -3.77 3.45 14.45
N GLY A 201 -2.97 2.44 14.12
CA GLY A 201 -1.58 2.34 14.51
C GLY A 201 -0.65 3.19 13.63
N MET A 202 0.58 2.75 13.50
CA MET A 202 1.60 3.42 12.70
C MET A 202 1.21 3.41 11.20
N HIS A 203 1.35 4.56 10.55
CA HIS A 203 1.24 4.73 9.11
C HIS A 203 2.22 5.79 8.63
N ILE A 204 3.22 5.36 7.87
CA ILE A 204 4.25 6.21 7.29
C ILE A 204 4.29 5.96 5.80
N THR A 205 4.04 7.00 5.00
CA THR A 205 4.19 6.94 3.55
C THR A 205 5.32 7.87 3.12
N ILE A 206 6.23 7.37 2.28
CA ILE A 206 7.44 8.11 1.88
C ILE A 206 7.32 8.50 0.41
N ASN A 207 6.73 9.66 0.13
CA ASN A 207 6.55 10.19 -1.23
C ASN A 207 7.38 11.43 -1.53
N SER A 208 7.86 12.11 -0.47
CA SER A 208 8.60 13.36 -0.56
C SER A 208 9.79 13.33 0.41
N ARG A 209 10.69 14.30 0.26
CA ARG A 209 11.83 14.43 1.17
C ARG A 209 11.40 14.75 2.60
N ALA A 210 10.36 15.57 2.76
CA ALA A 210 9.82 15.88 4.09
C ALA A 210 9.25 14.63 4.78
N GLU A 211 8.52 13.78 4.04
CA GLU A 211 7.99 12.51 4.57
C GLU A 211 9.12 11.51 4.88
N LEU A 212 10.24 11.54 4.12
CA LEU A 212 11.43 10.74 4.43
C LEU A 212 12.07 11.19 5.76
N GLU A 213 12.23 12.48 5.97
CA GLU A 213 12.77 13.05 7.21
C GLU A 213 11.84 12.74 8.41
N GLU A 214 10.53 12.80 8.22
CA GLU A 214 9.52 12.40 9.21
C GLU A 214 9.65 10.90 9.54
N ALA A 215 9.70 10.03 8.52
CA ALA A 215 9.92 8.59 8.68
C ALA A 215 11.19 8.27 9.47
N GLU A 216 12.30 8.98 9.20
CA GLU A 216 13.56 8.83 9.95
C GLU A 216 13.43 9.24 11.42
N SER A 217 12.54 10.17 11.74
CA SER A 217 12.28 10.57 13.13
C SER A 217 11.34 9.62 13.87
N GLU A 218 10.37 9.02 13.19
CA GLU A 218 9.37 8.14 13.79
C GLU A 218 9.85 6.69 13.97
N LEU A 219 10.71 6.20 13.06
CA LEU A 219 11.32 4.87 13.16
C LEU A 219 12.51 4.87 14.14
N ILE A 220 12.32 5.40 15.33
CA ILE A 220 13.25 5.25 16.44
C ILE A 220 13.09 3.84 17.00
N CYS A 221 14.14 3.05 16.86
CA CYS A 221 14.24 1.69 17.43
C CYS A 221 14.15 1.70 18.94
#